data_5011e70ddec3f1b3632ded2a65231957
#
_entry.id   5011e70ddec3f1b3632ded2a65231957
#
_cell.length_a   1.000
_cell.length_b   1.000
_cell.length_c   1.000
_cell.angle_alpha   90.00
_cell.angle_beta   90.00
_cell.angle_gamma   90.00
#
_symmetry.space_group_name_H-M   'P 1'
#
loop_
_entity.id
_entity.type
_entity.pdbx_description
1 polymer ?
#
loop_
_entity_poly.entity_id
_entity_poly.type
_entity_poly.pdbx_seq_one_letter_code
_entity_poly.pdbx_strand_id
1 'polypeptide(L)'
;VDANLLSRLSRALGPSGFEERVRAVIAEELARMGYEARSDELGNLYVTLGSGRPLLVLAAHMDEVGFLVRHVEDSGFLRVVALGGVNAAAAQGHQVVVIGERGDVPGIVGATPPHLREAQPRELTVEDLYVDVGASSAEEAARAGIGVGSPVAFAPSFSDWGEYVAGKALDDRVGCYALLEALRGCGGPERGTVVVAFTVQEEVGLRGAAALAHELKPDYAIAVEGTIANDTPGTPPDRVVTRVGRGPAIRVMDRTIIASQKLLKHVKKLAERLGVPHQLQLSPYSGTDAGGFAQVGAAATAVSVPVRYIHAPVSLAKKSDVEHAVSLLRAVIENPWPQP
;
A
#
# COMPACT_ATOMS: atom_id res chain seq x y z
N VAL A 1 3.86 17.77 -4.62
CA VAL A 1 3.85 16.36 -5.09
C VAL A 1 4.29 16.31 -6.55
N ASP A 2 5.32 15.50 -6.85
CA ASP A 2 5.66 15.14 -8.23
C ASP A 2 4.61 14.16 -8.76
N ALA A 3 3.65 14.69 -9.52
CA ALA A 3 2.56 13.89 -10.08
C ALA A 3 3.05 12.83 -11.10
N ASN A 4 4.21 13.02 -11.73
CA ASN A 4 4.78 12.05 -12.66
C ASN A 4 5.27 10.80 -11.92
N LEU A 5 6.07 10.96 -10.86
CA LEU A 5 6.56 9.84 -10.07
C LEU A 5 5.40 9.09 -9.40
N LEU A 6 4.46 9.80 -8.77
CA LEU A 6 3.30 9.16 -8.14
C LEU A 6 2.43 8.42 -9.18
N SER A 7 2.27 8.99 -10.39
CA SER A 7 1.56 8.33 -11.50
C SER A 7 2.26 7.03 -11.92
N ARG A 8 3.60 7.05 -12.04
CA ARG A 8 4.39 5.84 -12.39
C ARG A 8 4.19 4.75 -11.35
N LEU A 9 4.26 5.10 -10.06
CA LEU A 9 4.04 4.17 -8.94
C LEU A 9 2.60 3.62 -8.93
N SER A 10 1.60 4.51 -9.01
CA SER A 10 0.19 4.12 -8.98
C SER A 10 -0.19 3.21 -10.15
N ARG A 11 0.32 3.49 -11.36
CA ARG A 11 -0.02 2.73 -12.59
C ARG A 11 0.73 1.42 -12.73
N ALA A 12 1.86 1.24 -12.04
CA ALA A 12 2.61 -0.02 -12.06
C ALA A 12 1.76 -1.14 -11.46
N LEU A 13 1.64 -2.25 -12.21
CA LEU A 13 0.92 -3.44 -11.75
C LEU A 13 1.77 -4.16 -10.70
N GLY A 14 1.17 -4.50 -9.57
CA GLY A 14 1.86 -5.16 -8.47
C GLY A 14 0.88 -5.73 -7.45
N PRO A 15 -0.01 -6.68 -7.83
CA PRO A 15 -0.79 -7.40 -6.85
C PRO A 15 0.13 -8.20 -5.94
N SER A 16 -0.31 -8.47 -4.70
CA SER A 16 0.50 -9.15 -3.68
C SER A 16 1.19 -10.40 -4.21
N GLY A 17 2.52 -10.47 -4.07
CA GLY A 17 3.38 -11.54 -4.58
C GLY A 17 3.89 -11.34 -6.01
N PHE A 18 3.54 -10.21 -6.67
CA PHE A 18 3.92 -9.88 -8.04
C PHE A 18 4.30 -8.40 -8.18
N GLU A 19 5.13 -7.91 -7.26
CA GLU A 19 5.48 -6.49 -7.09
C GLU A 19 6.67 -6.05 -7.96
N GLU A 20 7.23 -6.90 -8.83
CA GLU A 20 8.47 -6.65 -9.56
C GLU A 20 8.46 -5.34 -10.36
N ARG A 21 7.30 -4.99 -10.95
CA ARG A 21 7.17 -3.76 -11.76
C ARG A 21 7.21 -2.51 -10.89
N VAL A 22 6.64 -2.57 -9.70
CA VAL A 22 6.68 -1.48 -8.71
C VAL A 22 8.09 -1.33 -8.16
N ARG A 23 8.69 -2.46 -7.76
CA ARG A 23 10.08 -2.52 -7.30
C ARG A 23 11.05 -1.92 -8.32
N ALA A 24 10.85 -2.20 -9.61
CA ALA A 24 11.68 -1.63 -10.66
C ALA A 24 11.58 -0.09 -10.72
N VAL A 25 10.38 0.49 -10.58
CA VAL A 25 10.20 1.95 -10.53
C VAL A 25 10.91 2.55 -9.31
N ILE A 26 10.79 1.92 -8.15
CA ILE A 26 11.41 2.39 -6.90
C ILE A 26 12.94 2.27 -6.99
N ALA A 27 13.46 1.14 -7.48
CA ALA A 27 14.89 0.92 -7.64
C ALA A 27 15.51 1.94 -8.59
N GLU A 28 14.84 2.27 -9.70
CA GLU A 28 15.27 3.31 -10.63
C GLU A 28 15.37 4.67 -9.96
N GLU A 29 14.38 5.08 -9.15
CA GLU A 29 14.40 6.36 -8.44
C GLU A 29 15.47 6.39 -7.35
N LEU A 30 15.66 5.32 -6.60
CA LEU A 30 16.74 5.20 -5.61
C LEU A 30 18.12 5.34 -6.27
N ALA A 31 18.33 4.66 -7.39
CA ALA A 31 19.58 4.76 -8.16
C ALA A 31 19.81 6.18 -8.69
N ARG A 32 18.79 6.88 -9.19
CA ARG A 32 18.87 8.30 -9.60
C ARG A 32 19.26 9.23 -8.45
N MET A 33 18.89 8.90 -7.24
CA MET A 33 19.27 9.64 -6.03
C MET A 33 20.65 9.24 -5.48
N GLY A 34 21.32 8.23 -6.07
CA GLY A 34 22.63 7.74 -5.65
C GLY A 34 22.58 6.74 -4.49
N TYR A 35 21.42 6.18 -4.17
CA TYR A 35 21.29 5.13 -3.16
C TYR A 35 21.57 3.75 -3.76
N GLU A 36 22.34 2.94 -3.03
CA GLU A 36 22.52 1.51 -3.30
C GLU A 36 21.42 0.72 -2.57
N ALA A 37 20.42 0.26 -3.32
CA ALA A 37 19.33 -0.52 -2.77
C ALA A 37 19.69 -2.02 -2.74
N ARG A 38 19.22 -2.71 -1.70
CA ARG A 38 19.32 -4.16 -1.53
C ARG A 38 17.93 -4.78 -1.60
N SER A 39 17.87 -6.02 -2.08
CA SER A 39 16.63 -6.81 -2.07
C SER A 39 16.89 -8.11 -1.32
N ASP A 40 15.91 -8.54 -0.52
CA ASP A 40 15.91 -9.88 0.08
C ASP A 40 15.28 -10.92 -0.87
N GLU A 41 15.30 -12.18 -0.48
CA GLU A 41 14.76 -13.30 -1.26
C GLU A 41 13.24 -13.22 -1.47
N LEU A 42 12.50 -12.57 -0.56
CA LEU A 42 11.05 -12.39 -0.70
C LEU A 42 10.69 -11.27 -1.68
N GLY A 43 11.64 -10.35 -1.93
CA GLY A 43 11.47 -9.24 -2.84
C GLY A 43 11.29 -7.87 -2.18
N ASN A 44 11.44 -7.76 -0.86
CA ASN A 44 11.56 -6.46 -0.20
C ASN A 44 12.76 -5.71 -0.79
N LEU A 45 12.62 -4.38 -0.95
CA LEU A 45 13.69 -3.51 -1.40
C LEU A 45 13.99 -2.49 -0.30
N TYR A 46 15.26 -2.26 0.04
CA TYR A 46 15.60 -1.31 1.10
C TYR A 46 16.95 -0.62 0.90
N VAL A 47 17.08 0.55 1.51
CA VAL A 47 18.33 1.31 1.62
C VAL A 47 18.67 1.55 3.09
N THR A 48 19.97 1.67 3.38
CA THR A 48 20.47 1.84 4.74
C THR A 48 21.23 3.14 4.86
N LEU A 49 20.87 3.96 5.86
CA LEU A 49 21.55 5.22 6.19
C LEU A 49 22.17 5.11 7.60
N GLY A 50 23.41 5.54 7.75
CA GLY A 50 24.16 5.46 9.01
C GLY A 50 24.67 4.06 9.32
N SER A 51 25.03 3.81 10.58
CA SER A 51 25.57 2.51 11.03
C SER A 51 25.40 2.31 12.53
N GLY A 52 25.37 1.05 12.97
CA GLY A 52 25.27 0.67 14.38
C GLY A 52 23.84 0.76 14.94
N ARG A 53 23.74 0.76 16.25
CA ARG A 53 22.48 0.83 16.99
C ARG A 53 22.28 2.20 17.63
N PRO A 54 21.03 2.63 17.89
CA PRO A 54 19.77 1.92 17.60
C PRO A 54 19.45 1.86 16.12
N LEU A 55 18.55 0.94 15.72
CA LEU A 55 18.08 0.75 14.35
C LEU A 55 16.59 1.05 14.25
N LEU A 56 16.23 1.96 13.33
CA LEU A 56 14.85 2.27 12.95
C LEU A 56 14.60 1.75 11.53
N VAL A 57 13.46 1.10 11.33
CA VAL A 57 12.93 0.79 10.00
C VAL A 57 11.74 1.70 9.72
N LEU A 58 11.74 2.38 8.55
CA LEU A 58 10.54 2.95 7.94
C LEU A 58 10.15 2.06 6.78
N ALA A 59 8.91 1.60 6.73
CA ALA A 59 8.44 0.64 5.71
C ALA A 59 7.15 1.11 5.06
N ALA A 60 7.09 1.04 3.72
CA ALA A 60 5.89 1.23 2.92
C ALA A 60 5.74 0.02 2.00
N HIS A 61 4.50 -0.46 1.79
CA HIS A 61 4.33 -1.66 0.98
C HIS A 61 4.15 -1.35 -0.51
N MET A 62 4.72 -2.23 -1.33
CA MET A 62 4.67 -2.13 -2.80
C MET A 62 3.43 -2.78 -3.39
N ASP A 63 2.85 -3.76 -2.70
CA ASP A 63 1.72 -4.51 -3.22
C ASP A 63 0.42 -3.71 -3.23
N GLU A 64 -0.55 -4.24 -3.92
CA GLU A 64 -1.90 -3.74 -4.01
C GLU A 64 -2.88 -4.90 -3.96
N VAL A 65 -4.11 -4.65 -3.52
CA VAL A 65 -5.19 -5.63 -3.61
C VAL A 65 -5.49 -6.01 -5.06
N GLY A 66 -5.85 -7.27 -5.28
CA GLY A 66 -6.14 -7.79 -6.61
C GLY A 66 -6.73 -9.19 -6.52
N PHE A 67 -6.45 -10.01 -7.54
CA PHE A 67 -6.96 -11.36 -7.58
C PHE A 67 -5.92 -12.34 -8.14
N LEU A 68 -6.14 -13.65 -7.87
CA LEU A 68 -5.50 -14.75 -8.61
C LEU A 68 -6.57 -15.56 -9.34
N VAL A 69 -6.25 -15.99 -10.55
CA VAL A 69 -7.10 -16.94 -11.28
C VAL A 69 -7.09 -18.26 -10.55
N ARG A 70 -8.27 -18.71 -10.10
CA ARG A 70 -8.47 -19.99 -9.43
C ARG A 70 -8.85 -21.10 -10.40
N HIS A 71 -9.59 -20.75 -11.46
CA HIS A 71 -10.12 -21.68 -12.43
C HIS A 71 -10.43 -20.96 -13.75
N VAL A 72 -10.18 -21.62 -14.87
CA VAL A 72 -10.60 -21.16 -16.19
C VAL A 72 -11.76 -22.05 -16.62
N GLU A 73 -12.92 -21.44 -16.82
CA GLU A 73 -14.11 -22.17 -17.26
C GLU A 73 -13.99 -22.59 -18.75
N ASP A 74 -14.67 -23.66 -19.14
CA ASP A 74 -14.70 -24.15 -20.54
C ASP A 74 -15.15 -23.05 -21.50
N SER A 75 -15.96 -22.10 -21.03
CA SER A 75 -16.44 -20.92 -21.75
C SER A 75 -15.43 -19.77 -21.85
N GLY A 76 -14.24 -19.91 -21.23
CA GLY A 76 -13.17 -18.90 -21.26
C GLY A 76 -13.19 -17.87 -20.14
N PHE A 77 -14.25 -17.83 -19.31
CA PHE A 77 -14.29 -16.94 -18.14
C PHE A 77 -13.34 -17.41 -17.05
N LEU A 78 -12.78 -16.45 -16.27
CA LEU A 78 -11.84 -16.73 -15.21
C LEU A 78 -12.53 -16.59 -13.85
N ARG A 79 -12.55 -17.64 -13.04
CA ARG A 79 -12.91 -17.57 -11.62
C ARG A 79 -11.69 -17.13 -10.83
N VAL A 80 -11.90 -16.27 -9.85
CA VAL A 80 -10.82 -15.63 -9.11
C VAL A 80 -10.96 -15.79 -7.60
N VAL A 81 -9.84 -15.66 -6.90
CA VAL A 81 -9.78 -15.47 -5.43
C VAL A 81 -9.12 -14.13 -5.14
N ALA A 82 -9.48 -13.51 -4.03
CA ALA A 82 -8.90 -12.23 -3.64
C ALA A 82 -7.44 -12.37 -3.19
N LEU A 83 -6.65 -11.36 -3.55
CA LEU A 83 -5.40 -11.00 -2.90
C LEU A 83 -5.69 -9.72 -2.10
N GLY A 84 -5.70 -9.83 -0.77
CA GLY A 84 -6.08 -8.74 0.13
C GLY A 84 -7.59 -8.49 0.23
N GLY A 85 -7.94 -7.36 0.80
CA GLY A 85 -9.31 -7.00 1.14
C GLY A 85 -10.08 -6.31 0.00
N VAL A 86 -10.20 -6.93 -1.17
CA VAL A 86 -10.90 -6.33 -2.33
C VAL A 86 -12.35 -6.01 -2.02
N ASN A 87 -12.78 -4.78 -2.32
CA ASN A 87 -14.19 -4.40 -2.30
C ASN A 87 -14.90 -4.95 -3.55
N ALA A 88 -15.59 -6.08 -3.41
CA ALA A 88 -16.24 -6.78 -4.54
C ALA A 88 -17.30 -5.92 -5.24
N ALA A 89 -18.07 -5.13 -4.48
CA ALA A 89 -19.10 -4.25 -5.04
C ALA A 89 -18.49 -3.10 -5.88
N ALA A 90 -17.34 -2.58 -5.43
CA ALA A 90 -16.62 -1.55 -6.18
C ALA A 90 -15.86 -2.14 -7.38
N ALA A 91 -15.45 -3.41 -7.33
CA ALA A 91 -14.70 -4.06 -8.40
C ALA A 91 -15.55 -4.39 -9.62
N GLN A 92 -16.84 -4.67 -9.42
CA GLN A 92 -17.76 -5.05 -10.51
C GLN A 92 -17.80 -3.98 -11.61
N GLY A 93 -17.65 -4.39 -12.88
CA GLY A 93 -17.68 -3.52 -14.06
C GLY A 93 -16.38 -2.78 -14.35
N HIS A 94 -15.35 -2.93 -13.50
CA HIS A 94 -14.08 -2.29 -13.74
C HIS A 94 -13.15 -3.11 -14.62
N GLN A 95 -12.30 -2.40 -15.35
CA GLN A 95 -11.24 -3.00 -16.14
C GLN A 95 -10.11 -3.52 -15.24
N VAL A 96 -9.56 -4.65 -15.64
CA VAL A 96 -8.41 -5.30 -15.01
C VAL A 96 -7.38 -5.70 -16.05
N VAL A 97 -6.20 -6.07 -15.57
CA VAL A 97 -5.15 -6.67 -16.38
C VAL A 97 -4.82 -8.02 -15.78
N VAL A 98 -4.96 -9.08 -16.54
CA VAL A 98 -4.45 -10.42 -16.20
C VAL A 98 -3.00 -10.48 -16.66
N ILE A 99 -2.09 -10.72 -15.74
CA ILE A 99 -0.66 -10.84 -16.02
C ILE A 99 -0.39 -12.30 -16.42
N GLY A 100 -0.41 -12.56 -17.72
CA GLY A 100 -0.19 -13.88 -18.28
C GLY A 100 1.28 -14.14 -18.57
N GLU A 101 1.65 -15.43 -18.72
CA GLU A 101 3.03 -15.84 -19.08
C GLU A 101 3.53 -15.29 -20.42
N ARG A 102 2.61 -14.94 -21.32
CA ARG A 102 2.91 -14.41 -22.66
C ARG A 102 2.70 -12.91 -22.78
N GLY A 103 2.35 -12.23 -21.68
CA GLY A 103 2.10 -10.81 -21.61
C GLY A 103 0.77 -10.47 -20.94
N ASP A 104 0.54 -9.19 -20.83
CA ASP A 104 -0.63 -8.62 -20.17
C ASP A 104 -1.89 -8.77 -21.07
N VAL A 105 -2.97 -9.26 -20.48
CA VAL A 105 -4.26 -9.41 -21.17
C VAL A 105 -5.31 -8.54 -20.46
N PRO A 106 -5.96 -7.61 -21.17
CA PRO A 106 -7.04 -6.81 -20.59
C PRO A 106 -8.26 -7.68 -20.30
N GLY A 107 -9.00 -7.32 -19.25
CA GLY A 107 -10.24 -7.97 -18.87
C GLY A 107 -11.18 -7.04 -18.13
N ILE A 108 -12.38 -7.52 -17.85
CA ILE A 108 -13.40 -6.82 -17.08
C ILE A 108 -13.91 -7.72 -15.97
N VAL A 109 -14.05 -7.15 -14.77
CA VAL A 109 -14.66 -7.86 -13.63
C VAL A 109 -16.19 -7.91 -13.85
N GLY A 110 -16.72 -9.10 -14.00
CA GLY A 110 -18.15 -9.36 -14.13
C GLY A 110 -18.75 -9.99 -12.87
N ALA A 111 -20.05 -9.88 -12.74
CA ALA A 111 -20.87 -10.63 -11.80
C ALA A 111 -22.26 -10.84 -12.38
N THR A 112 -22.98 -11.85 -11.90
CA THR A 112 -24.38 -12.07 -12.32
C THR A 112 -25.20 -10.80 -12.08
N PRO A 113 -25.91 -10.28 -13.09
CA PRO A 113 -26.75 -9.08 -12.96
C PRO A 113 -27.75 -9.20 -11.80
N PRO A 114 -28.04 -8.11 -11.06
CA PRO A 114 -28.91 -8.16 -9.86
C PRO A 114 -30.30 -8.78 -10.13
N HIS A 115 -30.90 -8.52 -11.29
CA HIS A 115 -32.22 -9.03 -11.66
C HIS A 115 -32.24 -10.53 -12.03
N LEU A 116 -31.07 -11.16 -12.17
CA LEU A 116 -30.92 -12.60 -12.44
C LEU A 116 -30.41 -13.37 -11.20
N ARG A 117 -30.13 -12.67 -10.10
CA ARG A 117 -29.76 -13.31 -8.82
C ARG A 117 -30.99 -13.85 -8.12
N GLU A 118 -30.82 -14.94 -7.38
CA GLU A 118 -31.90 -15.48 -6.53
C GLU A 118 -32.42 -14.44 -5.54
N ALA A 119 -33.69 -14.58 -5.15
CA ALA A 119 -34.53 -13.58 -4.52
C ALA A 119 -34.11 -13.05 -3.13
N GLN A 120 -32.97 -13.45 -2.57
CA GLN A 120 -32.44 -12.88 -1.32
C GLN A 120 -31.33 -11.88 -1.61
N PRO A 121 -31.51 -10.59 -1.27
CA PRO A 121 -30.46 -9.59 -1.39
C PRO A 121 -29.34 -9.94 -0.39
N ARG A 122 -28.22 -10.48 -0.88
CA ARG A 122 -26.98 -10.62 -0.13
C ARG A 122 -25.92 -9.69 -0.68
N GLU A 123 -24.98 -9.32 0.16
CA GLU A 123 -23.82 -8.54 -0.26
C GLU A 123 -23.00 -9.32 -1.29
N LEU A 124 -22.47 -8.60 -2.28
CA LEU A 124 -21.63 -9.16 -3.33
C LEU A 124 -20.27 -9.52 -2.72
N THR A 125 -19.85 -10.76 -2.91
CA THR A 125 -18.55 -11.27 -2.47
C THR A 125 -17.64 -11.55 -3.66
N VAL A 126 -16.34 -11.79 -3.42
CA VAL A 126 -15.38 -12.10 -4.50
C VAL A 126 -15.72 -13.42 -5.19
N GLU A 127 -16.32 -14.38 -4.49
CA GLU A 127 -16.77 -15.65 -5.07
C GLU A 127 -17.86 -15.48 -6.15
N ASP A 128 -18.58 -14.36 -6.13
CA ASP A 128 -19.59 -14.03 -7.14
C ASP A 128 -18.98 -13.41 -8.40
N LEU A 129 -17.72 -13.01 -8.33
CA LEU A 129 -17.03 -12.34 -9.41
C LEU A 129 -16.40 -13.35 -10.40
N TYR A 130 -16.26 -12.90 -11.62
CA TYR A 130 -15.43 -13.53 -12.63
C TYR A 130 -14.72 -12.45 -13.45
N VAL A 131 -13.68 -12.83 -14.18
CA VAL A 131 -13.02 -11.92 -15.15
C VAL A 131 -13.29 -12.41 -16.55
N ASP A 132 -13.79 -11.52 -17.37
CA ASP A 132 -13.99 -11.71 -18.80
C ASP A 132 -12.79 -11.10 -19.55
N VAL A 133 -12.05 -11.94 -20.26
CA VAL A 133 -10.90 -11.57 -21.10
C VAL A 133 -11.21 -11.65 -22.59
N GLY A 134 -12.48 -11.87 -22.96
CA GLY A 134 -12.92 -12.04 -24.34
C GLY A 134 -12.57 -13.41 -24.96
N ALA A 135 -12.07 -14.36 -24.15
CA ALA A 135 -11.83 -15.72 -24.63
C ALA A 135 -13.14 -16.51 -24.73
N SER A 136 -13.28 -17.31 -25.78
CA SER A 136 -14.45 -18.17 -26.03
C SER A 136 -14.27 -19.61 -25.55
N SER A 137 -13.08 -19.94 -25.08
CA SER A 137 -12.78 -21.26 -24.49
C SER A 137 -11.57 -21.21 -23.55
N ALA A 138 -11.43 -22.24 -22.71
CA ALA A 138 -10.27 -22.42 -21.84
C ALA A 138 -8.96 -22.52 -22.64
N GLU A 139 -8.97 -23.16 -23.82
CA GLU A 139 -7.79 -23.25 -24.68
C GLU A 139 -7.39 -21.90 -25.27
N GLU A 140 -8.34 -21.02 -25.53
CA GLU A 140 -8.06 -19.66 -25.99
C GLU A 140 -7.40 -18.84 -24.89
N ALA A 141 -7.91 -18.88 -23.66
CA ALA A 141 -7.27 -18.28 -22.50
C ALA A 141 -5.86 -18.83 -22.27
N ALA A 142 -5.67 -20.15 -22.36
CA ALA A 142 -4.35 -20.78 -22.23
C ALA A 142 -3.37 -20.35 -23.33
N ARG A 143 -3.84 -20.16 -24.58
CA ARG A 143 -3.01 -19.60 -25.68
C ARG A 143 -2.55 -18.17 -25.40
N ALA A 144 -3.34 -17.39 -24.66
CA ALA A 144 -2.96 -16.07 -24.19
C ALA A 144 -1.98 -16.09 -22.98
N GLY A 145 -1.65 -17.28 -22.48
CA GLY A 145 -0.77 -17.47 -21.32
C GLY A 145 -1.47 -17.33 -19.99
N ILE A 146 -2.80 -17.45 -19.96
CA ILE A 146 -3.62 -17.37 -18.73
C ILE A 146 -3.88 -18.78 -18.22
N GLY A 147 -3.64 -18.98 -16.91
CA GLY A 147 -3.89 -20.23 -16.21
C GLY A 147 -4.17 -20.01 -14.73
N VAL A 148 -4.33 -21.09 -14.01
CA VAL A 148 -4.46 -21.06 -12.54
C VAL A 148 -3.20 -20.43 -11.95
N GLY A 149 -3.38 -19.44 -11.06
CA GLY A 149 -2.28 -18.67 -10.46
C GLY A 149 -1.89 -17.41 -11.25
N SER A 150 -2.46 -17.13 -12.43
CA SER A 150 -2.24 -15.86 -13.11
C SER A 150 -2.77 -14.70 -12.26
N PRO A 151 -1.93 -13.68 -11.93
CA PRO A 151 -2.37 -12.55 -11.13
C PRO A 151 -3.22 -11.58 -11.96
N VAL A 152 -4.15 -10.93 -11.27
CA VAL A 152 -5.06 -9.94 -11.85
C VAL A 152 -5.01 -8.66 -11.02
N ALA A 153 -4.63 -7.56 -11.64
CA ALA A 153 -4.60 -6.24 -11.04
C ALA A 153 -5.67 -5.33 -11.67
N PHE A 154 -6.11 -4.31 -10.95
CA PHE A 154 -6.93 -3.26 -11.54
C PHE A 154 -6.17 -2.53 -12.65
N ALA A 155 -6.87 -2.14 -13.71
CA ALA A 155 -6.26 -1.49 -14.86
C ALA A 155 -5.57 -0.17 -14.44
N PRO A 156 -4.41 0.16 -15.04
CA PRO A 156 -3.66 1.36 -14.71
C PRO A 156 -4.52 2.62 -14.86
N SER A 157 -4.72 3.34 -13.77
CA SER A 157 -5.46 4.61 -13.74
C SER A 157 -4.74 5.61 -12.83
N PHE A 158 -4.64 6.86 -13.28
CA PHE A 158 -4.16 7.98 -12.48
C PHE A 158 -4.61 9.29 -13.11
N SER A 159 -5.12 10.21 -12.30
CA SER A 159 -5.55 11.54 -12.70
C SER A 159 -5.14 12.57 -11.66
N ASP A 160 -4.59 13.68 -12.14
CA ASP A 160 -4.27 14.85 -11.32
C ASP A 160 -5.44 15.83 -11.39
N TRP A 161 -6.05 16.13 -10.23
CA TRP A 161 -7.18 17.06 -10.10
C TRP A 161 -6.78 18.34 -9.37
N GLY A 162 -5.55 18.82 -9.58
CA GLY A 162 -5.03 20.01 -8.92
C GLY A 162 -4.62 19.74 -7.47
N GLU A 163 -5.48 20.00 -6.50
CA GLU A 163 -5.19 19.70 -5.07
C GLU A 163 -5.26 18.23 -4.72
N TYR A 164 -5.91 17.42 -5.55
CA TYR A 164 -6.12 15.99 -5.32
C TYR A 164 -5.48 15.15 -6.42
N VAL A 165 -5.24 13.91 -6.09
CA VAL A 165 -4.90 12.85 -7.04
C VAL A 165 -5.87 11.71 -6.88
N ALA A 166 -6.28 11.12 -8.00
CA ALA A 166 -7.10 9.92 -8.03
C ALA A 166 -6.40 8.84 -8.85
N GLY A 167 -6.40 7.62 -8.37
CA GLY A 167 -5.72 6.51 -9.04
C GLY A 167 -5.92 5.19 -8.33
N LYS A 168 -5.50 4.11 -8.99
CA LYS A 168 -5.45 2.81 -8.33
C LYS A 168 -4.30 2.75 -7.31
N ALA A 169 -4.41 1.85 -6.35
CA ALA A 169 -3.32 1.49 -5.44
C ALA A 169 -2.67 2.68 -4.72
N LEU A 170 -3.41 3.78 -4.42
CA LEU A 170 -2.85 4.84 -3.60
C LEU A 170 -2.50 4.33 -2.20
N ASP A 171 -3.18 3.32 -1.72
CA ASP A 171 -2.74 2.38 -0.69
C ASP A 171 -1.91 1.28 -1.38
N ASP A 172 -0.55 1.20 -1.26
CA ASP A 172 0.24 2.17 -0.49
C ASP A 172 1.30 2.87 -1.38
N ARG A 173 0.96 3.20 -2.61
CA ARG A 173 1.90 3.92 -3.50
C ARG A 173 2.15 5.36 -3.03
N VAL A 174 1.23 5.93 -2.19
CA VAL A 174 1.50 7.24 -1.56
C VAL A 174 2.55 7.13 -0.47
N GLY A 175 2.61 6.02 0.29
CA GLY A 175 3.67 5.77 1.26
C GLY A 175 5.00 5.49 0.59
N CYS A 176 5.02 4.67 -0.47
CA CYS A 176 6.21 4.48 -1.30
C CYS A 176 6.74 5.81 -1.84
N TYR A 177 5.85 6.65 -2.40
CA TYR A 177 6.19 7.98 -2.86
C TYR A 177 6.74 8.86 -1.74
N ALA A 178 6.07 8.86 -0.58
CA ALA A 178 6.47 9.70 0.55
C ALA A 178 7.86 9.31 1.09
N LEU A 179 8.19 8.03 1.14
CA LEU A 179 9.53 7.57 1.53
C LEU A 179 10.60 7.96 0.50
N LEU A 180 10.33 7.81 -0.81
CA LEU A 180 11.27 8.24 -1.86
C LEU A 180 11.55 9.74 -1.78
N GLU A 181 10.52 10.58 -1.63
CA GLU A 181 10.68 12.02 -1.51
C GLU A 181 11.31 12.45 -0.17
N ALA A 182 11.07 11.71 0.91
CA ALA A 182 11.75 11.95 2.18
C ALA A 182 13.26 11.66 2.10
N LEU A 183 13.67 10.65 1.32
CA LEU A 183 15.07 10.33 1.06
C LEU A 183 15.76 11.37 0.18
N ARG A 184 15.03 12.08 -0.71
CA ARG A 184 15.62 13.03 -1.65
C ARG A 184 16.31 14.19 -0.94
N GLY A 185 17.65 14.21 -0.99
CA GLY A 185 18.48 15.21 -0.33
C GLY A 185 18.49 15.12 1.21
N CYS A 186 18.09 13.96 1.77
CA CYS A 186 18.16 13.72 3.20
C CYS A 186 19.59 13.44 3.66
N GLY A 187 20.01 14.06 4.78
CA GLY A 187 21.35 13.87 5.36
C GLY A 187 21.53 12.56 6.15
N GLY A 188 20.45 11.85 6.43
CA GLY A 188 20.46 10.67 7.28
C GLY A 188 20.62 10.99 8.79
N PRO A 189 20.68 9.95 9.66
CA PRO A 189 20.80 10.13 11.10
C PRO A 189 22.23 10.48 11.53
N GLU A 190 22.38 11.32 12.55
CA GLU A 190 23.70 11.62 13.15
C GLU A 190 24.36 10.40 13.82
N ARG A 191 23.56 9.44 14.30
CA ARG A 191 24.02 8.19 14.93
C ARG A 191 23.00 7.08 14.72
N GLY A 192 23.42 5.83 14.84
CA GLY A 192 22.56 4.66 14.64
C GLY A 192 22.25 4.42 13.16
N THR A 193 21.28 3.60 12.90
CA THR A 193 20.91 3.16 11.54
C THR A 193 19.45 3.44 11.27
N VAL A 194 19.16 4.03 10.10
CA VAL A 194 17.81 4.10 9.54
C VAL A 194 17.77 3.25 8.27
N VAL A 195 16.86 2.30 8.22
CA VAL A 195 16.53 1.52 7.03
C VAL A 195 15.21 2.03 6.48
N VAL A 196 15.20 2.41 5.21
CA VAL A 196 13.99 2.74 4.47
C VAL A 196 13.68 1.58 3.55
N ALA A 197 12.57 0.92 3.78
CA ALA A 197 12.18 -0.33 3.15
C ALA A 197 10.88 -0.17 2.34
N PHE A 198 10.81 -0.89 1.24
CA PHE A 198 9.63 -1.06 0.40
C PHE A 198 9.29 -2.55 0.44
N THR A 199 8.23 -2.88 1.14
CA THR A 199 7.88 -4.24 1.50
C THR A 199 6.94 -4.87 0.47
N VAL A 200 6.82 -6.19 0.52
CA VAL A 200 5.93 -6.99 -0.32
C VAL A 200 4.88 -7.69 0.51
N GLN A 201 3.74 -8.04 -0.11
CA GLN A 201 2.73 -8.92 0.49
C GLN A 201 2.17 -8.43 1.85
N GLU A 202 2.02 -7.10 2.01
CA GLU A 202 1.38 -6.51 3.18
C GLU A 202 -0.09 -6.93 3.26
N GLU A 203 -0.82 -6.76 2.16
CA GLU A 203 -2.27 -6.96 2.01
C GLU A 203 -2.74 -8.40 2.29
N VAL A 204 -1.81 -9.35 2.25
CA VAL A 204 -2.07 -10.78 2.50
C VAL A 204 -1.46 -11.28 3.81
N GLY A 205 -1.08 -10.36 4.71
CA GLY A 205 -0.68 -10.68 6.07
C GLY A 205 0.71 -10.23 6.49
N LEU A 206 1.16 -9.04 6.09
CA LEU A 206 2.40 -8.36 6.54
C LEU A 206 3.67 -9.20 6.31
N ARG A 207 3.67 -10.02 5.24
CA ARG A 207 4.68 -11.09 5.09
C ARG A 207 6.08 -10.54 4.84
N GLY A 208 6.19 -9.51 3.99
CA GLY A 208 7.47 -8.84 3.71
C GLY A 208 8.05 -8.19 4.94
N ALA A 209 7.23 -7.44 5.68
CA ALA A 209 7.65 -6.81 6.93
C ALA A 209 8.08 -7.83 7.98
N ALA A 210 7.36 -8.94 8.13
CA ALA A 210 7.73 -10.00 9.07
C ALA A 210 9.08 -10.65 8.72
N ALA A 211 9.33 -10.93 7.42
CA ALA A 211 10.61 -11.47 6.98
C ALA A 211 11.76 -10.48 7.27
N LEU A 212 11.60 -9.22 6.88
CA LEU A 212 12.60 -8.17 7.09
C LEU A 212 12.82 -7.89 8.58
N ALA A 213 11.78 -7.98 9.42
CA ALA A 213 11.87 -7.84 10.86
C ALA A 213 12.79 -8.89 11.49
N HIS A 214 12.68 -10.15 11.06
CA HIS A 214 13.55 -11.23 11.53
C HIS A 214 15.00 -11.06 11.09
N GLU A 215 15.25 -10.53 9.90
CA GLU A 215 16.59 -10.24 9.39
C GLU A 215 17.24 -9.09 10.14
N LEU A 216 16.56 -7.94 10.25
CA LEU A 216 17.12 -6.69 10.75
C LEU A 216 17.05 -6.57 12.28
N LYS A 217 16.02 -7.14 12.91
CA LYS A 217 15.74 -7.03 14.37
C LYS A 217 15.80 -5.57 14.84
N PRO A 218 14.94 -4.69 14.31
CA PRO A 218 15.00 -3.27 14.62
C PRO A 218 14.59 -2.97 16.06
N ASP A 219 15.12 -1.86 16.62
CA ASP A 219 14.68 -1.33 17.91
C ASP A 219 13.36 -0.56 17.77
N TYR A 220 13.20 0.10 16.63
CA TYR A 220 12.03 0.91 16.29
C TYR A 220 11.53 0.62 14.87
N ALA A 221 10.23 0.75 14.66
CA ALA A 221 9.63 0.64 13.33
C ALA A 221 8.50 1.64 13.14
N ILE A 222 8.42 2.23 11.95
CA ILE A 222 7.32 3.09 11.53
C ILE A 222 6.83 2.60 10.18
N ALA A 223 5.60 2.07 10.13
CA ALA A 223 4.93 1.83 8.87
C ALA A 223 4.47 3.16 8.25
N VAL A 224 4.64 3.28 6.95
CA VAL A 224 4.18 4.44 6.18
C VAL A 224 3.14 3.92 5.20
N GLU A 225 1.95 4.51 5.22
CA GLU A 225 0.79 3.87 4.60
C GLU A 225 -0.18 4.86 3.96
N GLY A 226 -0.93 4.39 2.96
CA GLY A 226 -2.22 4.94 2.62
C GLY A 226 -3.26 4.41 3.61
N THR A 227 -4.03 5.26 4.28
CA THR A 227 -4.98 4.79 5.29
C THR A 227 -6.40 5.26 5.04
N ILE A 228 -7.37 4.48 5.53
CA ILE A 228 -8.79 4.77 5.33
C ILE A 228 -9.17 6.17 5.81
N ALA A 229 -9.68 6.98 4.88
CA ALA A 229 -10.41 8.21 5.17
C ALA A 229 -11.88 7.96 4.84
N ASN A 230 -12.68 7.88 5.90
CA ASN A 230 -14.12 7.67 5.82
C ASN A 230 -14.91 8.91 6.23
N ASP A 231 -14.35 10.09 6.01
CA ASP A 231 -14.96 11.40 6.15
C ASP A 231 -15.96 11.69 5.01
N THR A 232 -16.75 10.70 4.66
CA THR A 232 -17.73 10.68 3.57
C THR A 232 -19.16 10.76 4.09
N PRO A 233 -20.14 11.13 3.23
CA PRO A 233 -21.54 11.20 3.65
C PRO A 233 -22.03 9.91 4.32
N GLY A 234 -22.77 10.05 5.41
CA GLY A 234 -23.32 8.92 6.16
C GLY A 234 -22.42 8.36 7.25
N THR A 235 -21.15 8.79 7.36
CA THR A 235 -20.29 8.37 8.47
C THR A 235 -20.55 9.23 9.73
N PRO A 236 -20.96 8.63 10.85
CA PRO A 236 -21.10 9.36 12.13
C PRO A 236 -19.73 9.95 12.56
N PRO A 237 -19.71 11.16 13.16
CA PRO A 237 -18.45 11.84 13.51
C PRO A 237 -17.52 11.03 14.42
N ASP A 238 -18.06 10.24 15.33
CA ASP A 238 -17.34 9.35 16.27
C ASP A 238 -16.77 8.10 15.63
N ARG A 239 -17.17 7.78 14.37
CA ARG A 239 -16.69 6.65 13.59
C ARG A 239 -15.73 7.04 12.46
N VAL A 240 -15.44 8.33 12.34
CA VAL A 240 -14.46 8.80 11.34
C VAL A 240 -13.05 8.45 11.81
N VAL A 241 -12.37 7.61 11.04
CA VAL A 241 -11.01 7.13 11.34
C VAL A 241 -9.98 8.20 11.00
N THR A 242 -10.00 8.73 9.78
CA THR A 242 -9.18 9.88 9.35
C THR A 242 -9.98 10.78 8.40
N ARG A 243 -9.46 11.99 8.19
CA ARG A 243 -10.04 13.01 7.29
C ARG A 243 -8.99 13.47 6.28
N VAL A 244 -9.38 13.51 5.02
CA VAL A 244 -8.56 14.12 3.96
C VAL A 244 -8.42 15.62 4.18
N GLY A 245 -7.21 16.16 4.00
CA GLY A 245 -6.90 17.58 4.19
C GLY A 245 -6.59 17.98 5.63
N ARG A 246 -6.43 17.02 6.53
CA ARG A 246 -6.05 17.25 7.94
C ARG A 246 -4.61 16.84 8.27
N GLY A 247 -3.80 16.59 7.23
CA GLY A 247 -2.44 16.11 7.38
C GLY A 247 -2.35 14.61 7.66
N PRO A 248 -1.13 14.04 7.69
CA PRO A 248 -0.92 12.62 7.96
C PRO A 248 -1.46 12.21 9.31
N ALA A 249 -1.86 10.95 9.41
CA ALA A 249 -2.35 10.33 10.62
C ALA A 249 -1.22 9.59 11.33
N ILE A 250 -1.00 9.86 12.62
CA ILE A 250 -0.06 9.14 13.47
C ILE A 250 -0.85 8.06 14.22
N ARG A 251 -0.48 6.80 14.05
CA ARG A 251 -1.23 5.66 14.56
C ARG A 251 -1.04 5.48 16.06
N VAL A 252 -2.16 5.48 16.79
CA VAL A 252 -2.21 5.18 18.22
C VAL A 252 -2.46 3.68 18.42
N MET A 253 -3.32 3.08 17.60
CA MET A 253 -3.69 1.68 17.68
C MET A 253 -4.26 1.20 16.35
N ASP A 254 -3.96 -0.04 15.99
CA ASP A 254 -4.68 -0.83 15.00
C ASP A 254 -4.92 -2.26 15.53
N ARG A 255 -5.35 -3.17 14.65
CA ARG A 255 -5.57 -4.57 15.02
C ARG A 255 -4.28 -5.31 15.40
N THR A 256 -3.13 -4.86 14.89
CA THR A 256 -1.84 -5.54 15.00
C THR A 256 -0.93 -4.93 16.06
N ILE A 257 -1.10 -3.63 16.39
CA ILE A 257 -0.29 -2.92 17.37
C ILE A 257 -1.12 -1.99 18.27
N ILE A 258 -0.63 -1.82 19.50
CA ILE A 258 -0.80 -0.60 20.28
C ILE A 258 0.54 0.14 20.20
N ALA A 259 0.53 1.35 19.66
CA ALA A 259 1.75 2.08 19.37
C ALA A 259 2.61 2.33 20.60
N SER A 260 3.92 2.23 20.44
CA SER A 260 4.88 2.65 21.45
C SER A 260 4.65 4.11 21.82
N GLN A 261 4.27 4.37 23.07
CA GLN A 261 3.98 5.73 23.53
C GLN A 261 5.21 6.66 23.43
N LYS A 262 6.41 6.11 23.60
CA LYS A 262 7.66 6.85 23.44
C LYS A 262 7.87 7.28 21.99
N LEU A 263 7.69 6.36 21.03
CA LEU A 263 7.84 6.64 19.61
C LEU A 263 6.71 7.55 19.09
N LEU A 264 5.47 7.29 19.49
CA LEU A 264 4.31 8.13 19.15
C LEU A 264 4.50 9.59 19.57
N LYS A 265 4.92 9.81 20.82
CA LYS A 265 5.22 11.16 21.36
C LYS A 265 6.35 11.83 20.58
N HIS A 266 7.37 11.07 20.18
CA HIS A 266 8.49 11.59 19.40
C HIS A 266 8.04 12.08 18.03
N VAL A 267 7.35 11.24 17.27
CA VAL A 267 6.82 11.59 15.94
C VAL A 267 5.87 12.80 16.02
N LYS A 268 4.99 12.83 17.02
CA LYS A 268 4.09 13.96 17.28
C LYS A 268 4.85 15.25 17.55
N LYS A 269 5.88 15.22 18.41
CA LYS A 269 6.73 16.40 18.69
C LYS A 269 7.46 16.90 17.43
N LEU A 270 7.89 15.99 16.55
CA LEU A 270 8.49 16.38 15.26
C LEU A 270 7.47 17.12 14.39
N ALA A 271 6.25 16.60 14.25
CA ALA A 271 5.19 17.26 13.52
C ALA A 271 4.86 18.65 14.08
N GLU A 272 4.72 18.76 15.41
CA GLU A 272 4.44 20.03 16.10
C GLU A 272 5.58 21.07 15.87
N ARG A 273 6.84 20.65 15.96
CA ARG A 273 8.01 21.54 15.70
C ARG A 273 8.07 22.05 14.27
N LEU A 274 7.66 21.23 13.32
CA LEU A 274 7.61 21.60 11.89
C LEU A 274 6.36 22.38 11.51
N GLY A 275 5.38 22.52 12.43
CA GLY A 275 4.07 23.08 12.10
C GLY A 275 3.27 22.23 11.12
N VAL A 276 3.59 20.93 11.03
CA VAL A 276 2.88 19.99 10.14
C VAL A 276 1.54 19.64 10.76
N PRO A 277 0.41 19.93 10.07
CA PRO A 277 -0.90 19.45 10.48
C PRO A 277 -0.88 17.93 10.56
N HIS A 278 -1.43 17.36 11.61
CA HIS A 278 -1.51 15.91 11.79
C HIS A 278 -2.73 15.52 12.60
N GLN A 279 -3.12 14.27 12.51
CA GLN A 279 -4.22 13.70 13.26
C GLN A 279 -3.80 12.40 13.95
N LEU A 280 -4.49 12.04 15.03
CA LEU A 280 -4.27 10.76 15.71
C LEU A 280 -5.28 9.74 15.18
N GLN A 281 -4.82 8.51 14.94
CA GLN A 281 -5.62 7.46 14.35
C GLN A 281 -5.79 6.26 15.28
N LEU A 282 -7.05 5.84 15.45
CA LEU A 282 -7.42 4.54 15.98
C LEU A 282 -8.17 3.77 14.88
N SER A 283 -7.67 2.60 14.50
CA SER A 283 -8.23 1.79 13.40
C SER A 283 -8.29 0.31 13.78
N PRO A 284 -9.22 -0.10 14.66
CA PRO A 284 -9.22 -1.46 15.21
C PRO A 284 -9.50 -2.55 14.17
N TYR A 285 -9.85 -2.17 12.94
CA TYR A 285 -10.22 -3.10 11.86
C TYR A 285 -9.11 -3.30 10.82
N SER A 286 -8.08 -2.47 10.82
CA SER A 286 -6.94 -2.55 9.88
C SER A 286 -5.68 -3.08 10.57
N GLY A 287 -4.71 -3.52 9.78
CA GLY A 287 -3.34 -3.79 10.19
C GLY A 287 -2.38 -2.90 9.43
N THR A 288 -1.10 -2.98 9.71
CA THR A 288 -0.01 -2.34 8.98
C THR A 288 1.28 -3.13 9.15
N ASP A 289 2.27 -2.89 8.32
CA ASP A 289 3.61 -3.46 8.44
C ASP A 289 4.26 -3.26 9.81
N ALA A 290 3.84 -2.24 10.58
CA ALA A 290 4.27 -2.05 11.96
C ALA A 290 4.01 -3.29 12.84
N GLY A 291 2.92 -4.04 12.55
CA GLY A 291 2.62 -5.31 13.22
C GLY A 291 3.66 -6.39 12.98
N GLY A 292 4.18 -6.50 11.76
CA GLY A 292 5.25 -7.44 11.43
C GLY A 292 6.54 -7.16 12.23
N PHE A 293 6.92 -5.90 12.35
CA PHE A 293 8.08 -5.51 13.15
C PHE A 293 7.86 -5.62 14.65
N ALA A 294 6.64 -5.35 15.13
CA ALA A 294 6.31 -5.49 16.55
C ALA A 294 6.43 -6.95 17.05
N GLN A 295 6.24 -7.95 16.19
CA GLN A 295 6.38 -9.36 16.55
C GLN A 295 7.79 -9.75 16.99
N VAL A 296 8.82 -9.04 16.53
CA VAL A 296 10.21 -9.24 16.97
C VAL A 296 10.63 -8.31 18.11
N GLY A 297 9.68 -7.55 18.68
CA GLY A 297 9.91 -6.68 19.83
C GLY A 297 10.26 -5.23 19.49
N ALA A 298 10.16 -4.81 18.22
CA ALA A 298 10.35 -3.42 17.84
C ALA A 298 9.28 -2.51 18.46
N ALA A 299 9.69 -1.36 18.97
CA ALA A 299 8.76 -0.30 19.36
C ALA A 299 8.18 0.34 18.10
N ALA A 300 6.88 0.14 17.84
CA ALA A 300 6.29 0.46 16.55
C ALA A 300 5.16 1.50 16.61
N THR A 301 4.96 2.21 15.50
CA THR A 301 3.81 3.07 15.17
C THR A 301 3.65 3.14 13.65
N ALA A 302 2.71 3.95 13.14
CA ALA A 302 2.61 4.26 11.72
C ALA A 302 2.37 5.76 11.48
N VAL A 303 2.81 6.24 10.32
CA VAL A 303 2.51 7.57 9.76
C VAL A 303 1.83 7.34 8.42
N SER A 304 0.55 7.69 8.34
CA SER A 304 -0.30 7.31 7.20
C SER A 304 -0.88 8.52 6.50
N VAL A 305 -0.95 8.48 5.17
CA VAL A 305 -1.66 9.47 4.34
C VAL A 305 -3.15 9.10 4.29
N PRO A 306 -4.08 10.01 4.61
CA PRO A 306 -5.51 9.75 4.45
C PRO A 306 -5.90 9.54 2.99
N VAL A 307 -6.50 8.39 2.68
CA VAL A 307 -6.95 8.00 1.34
C VAL A 307 -8.40 7.56 1.40
N ARG A 308 -9.27 8.17 0.58
CA ARG A 308 -10.66 7.71 0.43
C ARG A 308 -10.71 6.55 -0.57
N TYR A 309 -11.66 5.65 -0.34
CA TYR A 309 -11.97 4.54 -1.25
C TYR A 309 -10.80 3.56 -1.42
N ILE A 310 -10.02 3.31 -0.35
CA ILE A 310 -8.98 2.28 -0.38
C ILE A 310 -9.59 0.91 -0.72
N HIS A 311 -8.78 0.00 -1.29
CA HIS A 311 -9.21 -1.34 -1.73
C HIS A 311 -10.27 -1.34 -2.83
N ALA A 312 -10.51 -0.19 -3.45
CA ALA A 312 -11.34 -0.03 -4.64
C ALA A 312 -10.45 0.21 -5.89
N PRO A 313 -11.00 0.02 -7.10
CA PRO A 313 -10.25 0.22 -8.34
C PRO A 313 -9.67 1.63 -8.51
N VAL A 314 -10.26 2.63 -7.85
CA VAL A 314 -9.81 4.02 -7.81
C VAL A 314 -9.98 4.57 -6.41
N SER A 315 -8.95 5.20 -5.90
CA SER A 315 -8.92 5.90 -4.61
C SER A 315 -8.51 7.36 -4.77
N LEU A 316 -8.67 8.18 -3.72
CA LEU A 316 -8.46 9.62 -3.74
C LEU A 316 -7.62 10.06 -2.54
N ALA A 317 -6.55 10.83 -2.81
CA ALA A 317 -5.73 11.47 -1.79
C ALA A 317 -5.56 12.97 -2.05
N LYS A 318 -5.31 13.76 -1.00
CA LYS A 318 -4.98 15.18 -1.13
C LYS A 318 -3.46 15.36 -1.13
N LYS A 319 -2.95 16.13 -2.10
CA LYS A 319 -1.51 16.36 -2.28
C LYS A 319 -0.85 16.97 -1.04
N SER A 320 -1.54 17.90 -0.35
CA SER A 320 -1.00 18.51 0.87
C SER A 320 -0.78 17.50 1.99
N ASP A 321 -1.63 16.47 2.12
CA ASP A 321 -1.43 15.44 3.14
C ASP A 321 -0.19 14.58 2.83
N VAL A 322 0.05 14.29 1.54
CA VAL A 322 1.27 13.61 1.08
C VAL A 322 2.52 14.45 1.35
N GLU A 323 2.49 15.74 1.03
CA GLU A 323 3.61 16.68 1.26
C GLU A 323 3.94 16.82 2.75
N HIS A 324 2.92 16.88 3.60
CA HIS A 324 3.08 16.91 5.05
C HIS A 324 3.68 15.59 5.57
N ALA A 325 3.27 14.44 5.01
CA ALA A 325 3.88 13.15 5.33
C ALA A 325 5.36 13.11 4.93
N VAL A 326 5.72 13.56 3.72
CA VAL A 326 7.11 13.67 3.25
C VAL A 326 7.95 14.51 4.22
N SER A 327 7.45 15.69 4.62
CA SER A 327 8.16 16.59 5.53
C SER A 327 8.39 15.95 6.90
N LEU A 328 7.37 15.29 7.44
CA LEU A 328 7.45 14.61 8.73
C LEU A 328 8.41 13.41 8.67
N LEU A 329 8.33 12.59 7.61
CA LEU A 329 9.17 11.39 7.44
C LEU A 329 10.64 11.77 7.26
N ARG A 330 10.95 12.83 6.51
CA ARG A 330 12.33 13.36 6.41
C ARG A 330 12.87 13.76 7.78
N ALA A 331 12.08 14.48 8.57
CA ALA A 331 12.48 14.86 9.92
C ALA A 331 12.68 13.64 10.85
N VAL A 332 11.88 12.59 10.66
CA VAL A 332 12.07 11.31 11.37
C VAL A 332 13.38 10.64 10.95
N ILE A 333 13.73 10.61 9.65
CA ILE A 333 15.00 10.02 9.17
C ILE A 333 16.19 10.76 9.77
N GLU A 334 16.14 12.09 9.80
CA GLU A 334 17.24 12.92 10.32
C GLU A 334 17.30 12.94 11.85
N ASN A 335 16.16 12.77 12.53
CA ASN A 335 16.05 12.77 14.00
C ASN A 335 15.28 11.54 14.50
N PRO A 336 15.80 10.32 14.29
CA PRO A 336 15.00 9.11 14.47
C PRO A 336 14.76 8.70 15.93
N TRP A 337 15.54 9.25 16.89
CA TRP A 337 15.59 8.71 18.23
C TRP A 337 14.70 9.47 19.20
N PRO A 338 13.71 8.77 19.84
CA PRO A 338 12.96 9.36 20.94
C PRO A 338 13.86 9.83 22.06
N GLN A 339 13.63 11.03 22.56
CA GLN A 339 14.32 11.53 23.75
C GLN A 339 14.01 10.65 24.96
N PRO A 340 14.95 10.50 25.91
CA PRO A 340 14.75 9.73 27.14
C PRO A 340 13.49 10.10 27.93
#